data_bc5d5bcb4a3f013f884708dceb319398
#
_entry.id   bc5d5bcb4a3f013f884708dceb319398
#
_cell.length_a   1.000
_cell.length_b   1.000
_cell.length_c   1.000
_cell.angle_alpha   90.00
_cell.angle_beta   90.00
_cell.angle_gamma   90.00
#
_symmetry.space_group_name_H-M   'P 1'
#
loop_
_entity.id
_entity.type
_entity.pdbx_description
1 polymer ?
#
loop_
_entity_poly.entity_id
_entity_poly.type
_entity_poly.pdbx_seq_one_letter_code
_entity_poly.pdbx_strand_id
1 'polypeptide(L)'
;VTHEEDVMDERYDVLVVGGGAAGLSGALTLARARKRVLVVHDGAPRNAPAAHLHAYLGLDGLSPAELLARGRAEVEGYGAEVVEDRVVDVRRDGDGFRAALAGGRVVRSRRVLVATGLVDELPDVPGLAERWGRDVLHCPFCHGYEVRDRAVAVLGSGPVAVHQAQLWRGWTADVTLFLGAGAGAEPASGADGLTDADWERLAALGVQVVDWPVAGLEVEDDALTGVRLTSGTVLHRDAVVVATRLRARLDGLEGLGLPTEPVTMGDRVIGTRVGAAPDGATGVPGVRVAGNVTDLRAQVQVAAAAGLTAGAALVAELAAEDADAAVARYRAGQGGHGGDEPGGDGSGGDAHGHGHRGDPFEVRHDREFWEDRYRSAPQVWSGRPNPQLVDEVAGLAPGRALDVACGEGGDALWLAGRGWSVTAVDLAQTALDRVEAAAAAAGPDVAARVRTERVDIAERDAGDGVYDLVTSHFLHLPPEVRAVAFARMARAVAPGGTLLVVAHHASDLATTIGRPDLPELFFEPADVVAALEPGGWDVPVAEARPRTATDPDGREITIRDTVVRAVRRG
;
A
#
# COMPACT_ATOMS: atom_id res chain seq x y z
N VAL A 1 -33.38 -36.72 24.02
CA VAL A 1 -33.31 -35.25 24.05
C VAL A 1 -31.81 -34.93 24.14
N THR A 2 -31.19 -34.81 23.00
CA THR A 2 -29.79 -34.39 22.87
C THR A 2 -29.78 -32.88 23.03
N HIS A 3 -29.12 -32.39 24.07
CA HIS A 3 -28.74 -30.97 24.20
C HIS A 3 -27.77 -30.69 23.06
N GLU A 4 -28.23 -30.04 22.01
CA GLU A 4 -27.38 -29.16 21.19
C GLU A 4 -27.01 -28.00 22.09
N GLU A 5 -25.80 -28.03 22.66
CA GLU A 5 -25.19 -26.85 23.26
C GLU A 5 -25.11 -25.79 22.16
N ASP A 6 -25.78 -24.68 22.36
CA ASP A 6 -25.66 -23.45 21.59
C ASP A 6 -24.18 -23.02 21.63
N VAL A 7 -23.38 -23.53 20.71
CA VAL A 7 -22.04 -23.00 20.45
C VAL A 7 -22.26 -21.58 19.94
N MET A 8 -22.08 -20.60 20.81
CA MET A 8 -22.13 -19.19 20.44
C MET A 8 -21.20 -18.97 19.25
N ASP A 9 -21.80 -18.78 18.09
CA ASP A 9 -21.13 -18.60 16.81
C ASP A 9 -20.39 -17.25 16.84
N GLU A 10 -19.10 -17.29 17.18
CA GLU A 10 -18.29 -16.09 17.33
C GLU A 10 -18.04 -15.43 15.98
N ARG A 11 -18.47 -14.17 15.85
CA ARG A 11 -18.36 -13.41 14.60
C ARG A 11 -17.25 -12.38 14.66
N TYR A 12 -16.42 -12.35 13.62
CA TYR A 12 -15.35 -11.38 13.40
C TYR A 12 -15.59 -10.61 12.09
N ASP A 13 -15.03 -9.41 11.99
CA ASP A 13 -14.97 -8.72 10.70
C ASP A 13 -13.96 -9.41 9.78
N VAL A 14 -12.79 -9.77 10.32
CA VAL A 14 -11.74 -10.42 9.55
C VAL A 14 -11.13 -11.58 10.32
N LEU A 15 -11.03 -12.74 9.68
CA LEU A 15 -10.18 -13.85 10.07
C LEU A 15 -8.82 -13.70 9.36
N VAL A 16 -7.75 -13.60 10.13
CA VAL A 16 -6.37 -13.61 9.63
C VAL A 16 -5.78 -15.00 9.86
N VAL A 17 -5.43 -15.70 8.78
CA VAL A 17 -4.83 -17.03 8.85
C VAL A 17 -3.33 -16.91 8.66
N GLY A 18 -2.59 -17.06 9.76
CA GLY A 18 -1.14 -16.92 9.83
C GLY A 18 -0.70 -15.74 10.68
N GLY A 19 0.10 -16.00 11.73
CA GLY A 19 0.65 -15.01 12.68
C GLY A 19 2.10 -14.62 12.40
N GLY A 20 2.53 -14.67 11.13
CA GLY A 20 3.82 -14.14 10.69
C GLY A 20 3.77 -12.62 10.49
N ALA A 21 4.88 -12.03 10.00
CA ALA A 21 4.99 -10.59 9.80
C ALA A 21 3.86 -10.00 8.94
N ALA A 22 3.44 -10.69 7.88
CA ALA A 22 2.34 -10.25 7.03
C ALA A 22 0.99 -10.27 7.79
N GLY A 23 0.67 -11.38 8.46
CA GLY A 23 -0.59 -11.53 9.17
C GLY A 23 -0.72 -10.54 10.34
N LEU A 24 0.33 -10.38 11.16
CA LEU A 24 0.32 -9.45 12.28
C LEU A 24 0.26 -7.99 11.81
N SER A 25 0.97 -7.62 10.73
CA SER A 25 0.90 -6.27 10.18
C SER A 25 -0.49 -5.94 9.61
N GLY A 26 -1.12 -6.90 8.91
CA GLY A 26 -2.50 -6.77 8.46
C GLY A 26 -3.49 -6.67 9.62
N ALA A 27 -3.34 -7.54 10.63
CA ALA A 27 -4.17 -7.54 11.83
C ALA A 27 -4.05 -6.23 12.62
N LEU A 28 -2.82 -5.68 12.75
CA LEU A 28 -2.58 -4.39 13.40
C LEU A 28 -3.32 -3.26 12.68
N THR A 29 -3.26 -3.23 11.36
CA THR A 29 -3.97 -2.24 10.53
C THR A 29 -5.47 -2.33 10.73
N LEU A 30 -6.04 -3.52 10.72
CA LEU A 30 -7.45 -3.79 10.93
C LEU A 30 -7.92 -3.43 12.35
N ALA A 31 -7.16 -3.85 13.38
CA ALA A 31 -7.49 -3.59 14.79
C ALA A 31 -7.45 -2.09 15.10
N ARG A 32 -6.46 -1.34 14.57
CA ARG A 32 -6.39 0.13 14.69
C ARG A 32 -7.56 0.83 14.00
N ALA A 33 -8.12 0.24 12.94
CA ALA A 33 -9.37 0.68 12.31
C ALA A 33 -10.62 0.17 13.04
N ARG A 34 -10.46 -0.35 14.27
CA ARG A 34 -11.54 -0.82 15.16
C ARG A 34 -12.38 -1.97 14.57
N LYS A 35 -11.82 -2.76 13.67
CA LYS A 35 -12.44 -4.00 13.19
C LYS A 35 -12.22 -5.12 14.20
N ARG A 36 -13.20 -6.00 14.35
CA ARG A 36 -13.10 -7.19 15.18
C ARG A 36 -12.29 -8.26 14.44
N VAL A 37 -11.06 -8.53 14.90
CA VAL A 37 -10.08 -9.38 14.23
C VAL A 37 -9.75 -10.60 15.06
N LEU A 38 -9.72 -11.77 14.41
CA LEU A 38 -9.13 -12.99 14.94
C LEU A 38 -7.91 -13.35 14.11
N VAL A 39 -6.75 -13.50 14.75
CA VAL A 39 -5.54 -14.06 14.14
C VAL A 39 -5.38 -15.49 14.62
N VAL A 40 -5.28 -16.44 13.68
CA VAL A 40 -5.00 -17.86 14.00
C VAL A 40 -3.65 -18.25 13.44
N HIS A 41 -2.77 -18.81 14.27
CA HIS A 41 -1.44 -19.26 13.86
C HIS A 41 -1.06 -20.59 14.52
N ASP A 42 -0.28 -21.40 13.84
CA ASP A 42 0.14 -22.74 14.26
C ASP A 42 1.43 -22.78 15.11
N GLY A 43 1.94 -21.61 15.51
CA GLY A 43 3.16 -21.50 16.33
C GLY A 43 4.47 -21.76 15.58
N ALA A 44 4.45 -22.13 14.30
CA ALA A 44 5.61 -22.56 13.51
C ALA A 44 5.91 -21.59 12.34
N PRO A 45 6.43 -20.39 12.58
CA PRO A 45 6.78 -19.48 11.50
C PRO A 45 7.97 -20.04 10.69
N ARG A 46 7.97 -19.80 9.37
CA ARG A 46 8.99 -20.28 8.42
C ARG A 46 10.42 -20.00 8.88
N ASN A 47 10.66 -18.84 9.47
CA ASN A 47 11.98 -18.39 9.91
C ASN A 47 12.30 -18.72 11.38
N ALA A 48 11.49 -19.57 12.04
CA ALA A 48 11.74 -19.99 13.42
C ALA A 48 13.14 -20.60 13.66
N PRO A 49 13.73 -21.38 12.70
CA PRO A 49 15.06 -21.93 12.90
C PRO A 49 16.19 -20.91 12.87
N ALA A 50 15.96 -19.70 12.34
CA ALA A 50 16.98 -18.66 12.28
C ALA A 50 17.16 -17.98 13.64
N ALA A 51 18.43 -17.78 14.05
CA ALA A 51 18.76 -17.11 15.32
C ALA A 51 18.41 -15.61 15.27
N HIS A 52 18.64 -14.97 14.12
CA HIS A 52 18.46 -13.54 13.91
C HIS A 52 17.75 -13.25 12.57
N LEU A 53 17.09 -12.12 12.51
CA LEU A 53 16.63 -11.53 11.26
C LEU A 53 17.56 -10.36 10.88
N HIS A 54 17.78 -10.20 9.59
CA HIS A 54 18.64 -9.17 9.06
C HIS A 54 17.94 -8.32 7.99
N ALA A 55 18.55 -7.19 7.65
CA ALA A 55 18.04 -6.24 6.67
C ALA A 55 16.66 -5.60 7.02
N TYR A 56 16.25 -5.65 8.30
CA TYR A 56 15.11 -4.88 8.78
C TYR A 56 15.61 -3.65 9.51
N LEU A 57 15.57 -2.48 8.87
CA LEU A 57 16.11 -1.23 9.40
C LEU A 57 15.53 -0.92 10.79
N GLY A 58 16.39 -0.72 11.77
CA GLY A 58 16.03 -0.47 13.17
C GLY A 58 15.75 -1.72 14.01
N LEU A 59 15.65 -2.91 13.38
CA LEU A 59 15.43 -4.19 14.04
C LEU A 59 16.45 -5.27 13.62
N ASP A 60 17.56 -4.86 13.00
CA ASP A 60 18.61 -5.78 12.57
C ASP A 60 19.20 -6.54 13.76
N GLY A 61 19.35 -7.85 13.61
CA GLY A 61 19.84 -8.73 14.67
C GLY A 61 18.79 -9.17 15.71
N LEU A 62 17.52 -8.72 15.61
CA LEU A 62 16.44 -9.19 16.46
C LEU A 62 16.11 -10.66 16.12
N SER A 63 15.74 -11.47 17.12
CA SER A 63 15.27 -12.82 16.81
C SER A 63 13.87 -12.79 16.14
N PRO A 64 13.59 -13.72 15.21
CA PRO A 64 12.25 -13.85 14.64
C PRO A 64 11.15 -14.02 15.70
N ALA A 65 11.42 -14.79 16.73
CA ALA A 65 10.47 -15.02 17.83
C ALA A 65 10.14 -13.74 18.59
N GLU A 66 11.13 -12.88 18.85
CA GLU A 66 10.93 -11.61 19.54
C GLU A 66 10.14 -10.61 18.68
N LEU A 67 10.43 -10.53 17.37
CA LEU A 67 9.64 -9.70 16.46
C LEU A 67 8.16 -10.08 16.51
N LEU A 68 7.86 -11.37 16.40
CA LEU A 68 6.48 -11.85 16.40
C LEU A 68 5.81 -11.70 17.77
N ALA A 69 6.55 -11.84 18.87
CA ALA A 69 6.02 -11.60 20.21
C ALA A 69 5.63 -10.13 20.41
N ARG A 70 6.47 -9.20 19.97
CA ARG A 70 6.15 -7.76 19.98
C ARG A 70 4.94 -7.46 19.10
N GLY A 71 4.89 -7.99 17.88
CA GLY A 71 3.77 -7.79 16.96
C GLY A 71 2.46 -8.35 17.51
N ARG A 72 2.45 -9.52 18.18
CA ARG A 72 1.26 -10.04 18.87
C ARG A 72 0.79 -9.10 19.97
N ALA A 73 1.69 -8.65 20.84
CA ALA A 73 1.35 -7.73 21.92
C ALA A 73 0.76 -6.40 21.39
N GLU A 74 1.28 -5.88 20.29
CA GLU A 74 0.73 -4.69 19.64
C GLU A 74 -0.69 -4.93 19.11
N VAL A 75 -0.92 -6.04 18.42
CA VAL A 75 -2.23 -6.40 17.85
C VAL A 75 -3.28 -6.60 18.95
N GLU A 76 -2.91 -7.33 20.01
CA GLU A 76 -3.77 -7.54 21.19
C GLU A 76 -4.04 -6.24 21.95
N GLY A 77 -3.06 -5.34 22.02
CA GLY A 77 -3.19 -4.01 22.62
C GLY A 77 -4.26 -3.13 21.96
N TYR A 78 -4.59 -3.38 20.68
CA TYR A 78 -5.71 -2.75 19.97
C TYR A 78 -7.00 -3.57 19.98
N GLY A 79 -7.06 -4.65 20.78
CA GLY A 79 -8.27 -5.44 21.01
C GLY A 79 -8.54 -6.55 20.00
N ALA A 80 -7.58 -6.92 19.15
CA ALA A 80 -7.68 -8.13 18.34
C ALA A 80 -7.38 -9.36 19.21
N GLU A 81 -7.95 -10.49 18.83
CA GLU A 81 -7.70 -11.78 19.45
C GLU A 81 -6.62 -12.54 18.64
N VAL A 82 -5.61 -13.07 19.32
CA VAL A 82 -4.55 -13.88 18.71
C VAL A 82 -4.58 -15.26 19.37
N VAL A 83 -4.76 -16.30 18.55
CA VAL A 83 -4.91 -17.69 19.03
C VAL A 83 -3.87 -18.58 18.38
N GLU A 84 -3.14 -19.32 19.22
CA GLU A 84 -2.28 -20.40 18.75
C GLU A 84 -3.13 -21.65 18.52
N ASP A 85 -3.53 -21.85 17.28
CA ASP A 85 -4.31 -22.99 16.79
C ASP A 85 -4.09 -23.11 15.28
N ARG A 86 -4.63 -24.15 14.67
CA ARG A 86 -4.52 -24.38 13.23
C ARG A 86 -5.90 -24.35 12.58
N VAL A 87 -6.03 -23.57 11.52
CA VAL A 87 -7.20 -23.61 10.65
C VAL A 87 -7.17 -24.91 9.87
N VAL A 88 -8.24 -25.69 9.95
CA VAL A 88 -8.36 -27.01 9.27
C VAL A 88 -9.37 -27.01 8.14
N ASP A 89 -10.26 -26.01 8.12
CA ASP A 89 -11.21 -25.80 7.03
C ASP A 89 -11.69 -24.36 7.03
N VAL A 90 -11.73 -23.72 5.84
CA VAL A 90 -12.39 -22.44 5.62
C VAL A 90 -13.23 -22.54 4.36
N ARG A 91 -14.49 -22.16 4.47
CA ARG A 91 -15.42 -22.13 3.34
C ARG A 91 -16.36 -20.94 3.38
N ARG A 92 -16.93 -20.60 2.25
CA ARG A 92 -17.95 -19.55 2.18
C ARG A 92 -19.22 -20.00 2.94
N ASP A 93 -19.81 -19.05 3.68
CA ASP A 93 -21.04 -19.24 4.45
C ASP A 93 -21.89 -17.97 4.36
N GLY A 94 -22.90 -17.99 3.49
CA GLY A 94 -23.67 -16.80 3.14
C GLY A 94 -22.79 -15.69 2.56
N ASP A 95 -22.88 -14.50 3.13
CA ASP A 95 -22.10 -13.33 2.70
C ASP A 95 -20.66 -13.30 3.28
N GLY A 96 -20.34 -14.26 4.16
CA GLY A 96 -19.05 -14.35 4.83
C GLY A 96 -18.39 -15.72 4.69
N PHE A 97 -17.65 -16.07 5.72
CA PHE A 97 -16.85 -17.30 5.79
C PHE A 97 -17.06 -17.98 7.15
N ARG A 98 -17.00 -19.29 7.13
CA ARG A 98 -16.98 -20.16 8.30
C ARG A 98 -15.65 -20.90 8.33
N ALA A 99 -14.96 -20.84 9.45
CA ALA A 99 -13.70 -21.55 9.65
C ALA A 99 -13.79 -22.51 10.83
N ALA A 100 -13.19 -23.69 10.68
CA ALA A 100 -13.01 -24.66 11.74
C ALA A 100 -11.53 -24.70 12.16
N LEU A 101 -11.27 -24.70 13.46
CA LEU A 101 -9.95 -24.79 14.05
C LEU A 101 -9.70 -26.20 14.58
N ALA A 102 -8.42 -26.61 14.61
CA ALA A 102 -8.03 -27.94 15.07
C ALA A 102 -8.45 -28.22 16.53
N GLY A 103 -8.48 -27.19 17.39
CA GLY A 103 -8.98 -27.25 18.76
C GLY A 103 -10.49 -27.41 18.90
N GLY A 104 -11.22 -27.52 17.76
CA GLY A 104 -12.68 -27.74 17.73
C GLY A 104 -13.50 -26.45 17.73
N ARG A 105 -12.89 -25.28 17.87
CA ARG A 105 -13.56 -23.96 17.77
C ARG A 105 -14.04 -23.73 16.34
N VAL A 106 -15.22 -23.15 16.19
CA VAL A 106 -15.78 -22.72 14.90
C VAL A 106 -16.05 -21.24 14.97
N VAL A 107 -15.60 -20.50 13.96
CA VAL A 107 -15.72 -19.04 13.90
C VAL A 107 -16.30 -18.60 12.56
N ARG A 108 -16.96 -17.43 12.56
CA ARG A 108 -17.44 -16.77 11.34
C ARG A 108 -16.75 -15.44 11.14
N SER A 109 -16.48 -15.08 9.88
CA SER A 109 -15.93 -13.78 9.53
C SER A 109 -16.55 -13.24 8.25
N ARG A 110 -16.56 -11.92 8.11
CA ARG A 110 -17.00 -11.26 6.86
C ARG A 110 -15.94 -11.38 5.77
N ARG A 111 -14.65 -11.36 6.17
CA ARG A 111 -13.48 -11.40 5.26
C ARG A 111 -12.41 -12.33 5.79
N VAL A 112 -11.53 -12.76 4.90
CA VAL A 112 -10.36 -13.58 5.23
C VAL A 112 -9.10 -12.93 4.68
N LEU A 113 -8.06 -12.79 5.53
CA LEU A 113 -6.70 -12.47 5.13
C LEU A 113 -5.84 -13.73 5.25
N VAL A 114 -5.37 -14.26 4.13
CA VAL A 114 -4.49 -15.43 4.10
C VAL A 114 -3.03 -14.95 4.11
N ALA A 115 -2.32 -15.23 5.20
CA ALA A 115 -0.93 -14.85 5.44
C ALA A 115 -0.10 -16.05 5.91
N THR A 116 -0.43 -17.22 5.40
CA THR A 116 0.12 -18.53 5.80
C THR A 116 1.57 -18.76 5.37
N GLY A 117 2.07 -17.94 4.44
CA GLY A 117 3.43 -18.05 3.95
C GLY A 117 3.62 -19.20 2.96
N LEU A 118 4.80 -19.83 3.00
CA LEU A 118 5.17 -20.93 2.11
C LEU A 118 5.87 -22.05 2.86
N VAL A 119 6.03 -23.18 2.19
CA VAL A 119 6.81 -24.34 2.62
C VAL A 119 8.05 -24.44 1.72
N ASP A 120 9.22 -24.59 2.34
CA ASP A 120 10.46 -24.95 1.66
C ASP A 120 10.53 -26.47 1.50
N GLU A 121 10.39 -26.96 0.27
CA GLU A 121 10.57 -28.37 -0.04
C GLU A 121 12.06 -28.63 -0.23
N LEU A 122 12.67 -29.26 0.79
CA LEU A 122 14.08 -29.61 0.78
C LEU A 122 14.33 -30.84 -0.11
N PRO A 123 15.53 -30.94 -0.73
CA PRO A 123 15.95 -32.18 -1.36
C PRO A 123 16.11 -33.30 -0.32
N ASP A 124 15.86 -34.53 -0.75
CA ASP A 124 16.03 -35.72 0.09
C ASP A 124 17.52 -36.09 0.18
N VAL A 125 18.26 -35.33 0.99
CA VAL A 125 19.67 -35.57 1.31
C VAL A 125 19.79 -35.68 2.83
N PRO A 126 20.30 -36.80 3.35
CA PRO A 126 20.46 -37.02 4.79
C PRO A 126 21.24 -35.90 5.47
N GLY A 127 20.69 -35.34 6.55
CA GLY A 127 21.27 -34.26 7.33
C GLY A 127 20.80 -32.84 6.93
N LEU A 128 20.13 -32.65 5.78
CA LEU A 128 19.69 -31.32 5.36
C LEU A 128 18.57 -30.76 6.25
N ALA A 129 17.54 -31.57 6.51
CA ALA A 129 16.37 -31.12 7.27
C ALA A 129 16.72 -30.80 8.73
N GLU A 130 17.60 -31.58 9.34
CA GLU A 130 18.06 -31.43 10.72
C GLU A 130 18.93 -30.18 10.92
N ARG A 131 19.54 -29.68 9.83
CA ARG A 131 20.45 -28.53 9.85
C ARG A 131 19.82 -27.27 9.23
N TRP A 132 18.56 -27.36 8.78
CA TRP A 132 17.87 -26.25 8.12
C TRP A 132 17.77 -25.00 9.02
N GLY A 133 18.16 -23.85 8.49
CA GLY A 133 18.16 -22.56 9.19
C GLY A 133 19.33 -22.37 10.16
N ARG A 134 20.28 -23.32 10.26
CA ARG A 134 21.50 -23.26 11.07
C ARG A 134 22.72 -23.09 10.17
N ASP A 135 23.19 -24.16 9.57
CA ASP A 135 24.28 -24.20 8.59
C ASP A 135 23.85 -24.79 7.22
N VAL A 136 22.57 -25.20 7.10
CA VAL A 136 21.89 -25.37 5.82
C VAL A 136 21.00 -24.16 5.55
N LEU A 137 21.32 -23.40 4.51
CA LEU A 137 20.84 -22.05 4.23
C LEU A 137 20.17 -21.98 2.86
N HIS A 138 19.37 -20.92 2.65
CA HIS A 138 18.73 -20.65 1.37
C HIS A 138 19.07 -19.26 0.84
N CYS A 139 18.96 -18.23 1.69
CA CYS A 139 19.01 -16.83 1.30
C CYS A 139 20.33 -16.18 1.71
N PRO A 140 21.17 -15.70 0.78
CA PRO A 140 22.43 -15.06 1.13
C PRO A 140 22.24 -13.70 1.84
N PHE A 141 21.14 -12.97 1.54
CA PHE A 141 20.84 -11.70 2.21
C PHE A 141 20.40 -11.89 3.66
N CYS A 142 19.96 -13.11 4.02
CA CYS A 142 19.55 -13.43 5.38
C CYS A 142 20.69 -13.99 6.25
N HIS A 143 21.65 -14.69 5.64
CA HIS A 143 22.68 -15.46 6.38
C HIS A 143 24.09 -15.35 5.77
N GLY A 144 24.27 -14.66 4.65
CA GLY A 144 25.56 -14.63 3.96
C GLY A 144 26.66 -13.97 4.80
N TYR A 145 26.31 -12.95 5.57
CA TYR A 145 27.30 -12.25 6.40
C TYR A 145 27.81 -13.11 7.56
N GLU A 146 26.97 -13.98 8.13
CA GLU A 146 27.31 -14.88 9.25
C GLU A 146 28.28 -15.99 8.81
N VAL A 147 28.20 -16.38 7.52
CA VAL A 147 29.09 -17.41 6.94
C VAL A 147 30.10 -16.83 5.94
N ARG A 148 30.31 -15.51 5.98
CA ARG A 148 31.34 -14.86 5.14
C ARG A 148 32.72 -15.46 5.37
N ASP A 149 33.49 -15.53 4.30
CA ASP A 149 34.86 -16.06 4.30
C ASP A 149 34.99 -17.55 4.68
N ARG A 150 33.84 -18.28 4.79
CA ARG A 150 33.83 -19.72 5.06
C ARG A 150 33.69 -20.54 3.80
N ALA A 151 33.94 -21.86 3.91
CA ALA A 151 33.75 -22.81 2.80
C ALA A 151 32.26 -23.13 2.63
N VAL A 152 31.68 -22.70 1.53
CA VAL A 152 30.25 -22.85 1.22
C VAL A 152 30.03 -23.87 0.11
N ALA A 153 29.17 -24.86 0.37
CA ALA A 153 28.62 -25.76 -0.65
C ALA A 153 27.31 -25.22 -1.20
N VAL A 154 27.14 -25.21 -2.51
CA VAL A 154 25.84 -24.99 -3.16
C VAL A 154 25.37 -26.33 -3.72
N LEU A 155 24.21 -26.83 -3.26
CA LEU A 155 23.62 -28.07 -3.75
C LEU A 155 22.50 -27.76 -4.75
N GLY A 156 22.61 -28.25 -5.97
CA GLY A 156 21.59 -28.05 -6.98
C GLY A 156 22.06 -28.28 -8.39
N SER A 157 21.17 -28.07 -9.36
CA SER A 157 21.45 -28.25 -10.79
C SER A 157 20.80 -27.12 -11.62
N GLY A 158 21.35 -26.92 -12.82
CA GLY A 158 20.84 -25.96 -13.79
C GLY A 158 20.99 -24.48 -13.38
N PRO A 159 20.27 -23.56 -14.06
CA PRO A 159 20.48 -22.10 -13.92
C PRO A 159 20.28 -21.57 -12.50
N VAL A 160 19.41 -22.18 -11.70
CA VAL A 160 19.15 -21.78 -10.33
C VAL A 160 20.38 -21.99 -9.44
N ALA A 161 21.04 -23.15 -9.58
CA ALA A 161 22.23 -23.49 -8.81
C ALA A 161 23.43 -22.61 -9.23
N VAL A 162 23.58 -22.35 -10.54
CA VAL A 162 24.59 -21.42 -11.06
C VAL A 162 24.37 -20.01 -10.50
N HIS A 163 23.12 -19.53 -10.51
CA HIS A 163 22.76 -18.23 -9.92
C HIS A 163 23.11 -18.17 -8.43
N GLN A 164 22.78 -19.21 -7.68
CA GLN A 164 23.14 -19.30 -6.24
C GLN A 164 24.67 -19.26 -6.06
N ALA A 165 25.41 -20.08 -6.78
CA ALA A 165 26.87 -20.11 -6.68
C ALA A 165 27.50 -18.73 -6.98
N GLN A 166 27.02 -18.04 -8.02
CA GLN A 166 27.45 -16.67 -8.37
C GLN A 166 27.14 -15.68 -7.25
N LEU A 167 25.95 -15.74 -6.70
CA LEU A 167 25.50 -14.81 -5.69
C LEU A 167 26.28 -14.97 -4.39
N TRP A 168 26.51 -16.22 -3.94
CA TRP A 168 27.27 -16.50 -2.73
C TRP A 168 28.76 -16.12 -2.83
N ARG A 169 29.31 -16.02 -4.03
CA ARG A 169 30.68 -15.48 -4.27
C ARG A 169 30.85 -14.04 -3.74
N GLY A 170 29.75 -13.32 -3.50
CA GLY A 170 29.79 -11.98 -2.89
C GLY A 170 30.16 -12.00 -1.40
N TRP A 171 30.04 -13.14 -0.72
CA TRP A 171 30.36 -13.29 0.71
C TRP A 171 31.58 -14.14 0.99
N THR A 172 31.94 -15.08 0.12
CA THR A 172 33.11 -15.93 0.30
C THR A 172 33.81 -16.27 -1.01
N ALA A 173 35.11 -16.43 -0.95
CA ALA A 173 35.92 -16.89 -2.08
C ALA A 173 35.87 -18.43 -2.25
N ASP A 174 35.49 -19.19 -1.23
CA ASP A 174 35.44 -20.65 -1.26
C ASP A 174 33.99 -21.13 -1.46
N VAL A 175 33.56 -21.19 -2.73
CA VAL A 175 32.28 -21.73 -3.13
C VAL A 175 32.48 -22.96 -4.00
N THR A 176 31.82 -24.07 -3.63
CA THR A 176 31.75 -25.29 -4.45
C THR A 176 30.32 -25.60 -4.80
N LEU A 177 30.04 -25.77 -6.10
CA LEU A 177 28.77 -26.21 -6.64
C LEU A 177 28.78 -27.73 -6.77
N PHE A 178 27.85 -28.42 -6.10
CA PHE A 178 27.61 -29.86 -6.21
C PHE A 178 26.41 -30.09 -7.12
N LEU A 179 26.65 -30.73 -8.27
CA LEU A 179 25.62 -31.09 -9.23
C LEU A 179 24.89 -32.39 -8.80
N GLY A 180 23.63 -32.53 -9.19
CA GLY A 180 22.89 -33.75 -8.88
C GLY A 180 22.33 -33.86 -7.45
N ALA A 181 22.45 -32.78 -6.66
CA ALA A 181 21.84 -32.69 -5.33
C ALA A 181 20.68 -31.69 -5.39
N GLY A 182 19.42 -32.14 -5.51
CA GLY A 182 18.27 -31.25 -5.51
C GLY A 182 16.95 -32.02 -5.52
N ALA A 183 15.87 -31.42 -5.02
CA ALA A 183 14.53 -31.98 -5.05
C ALA A 183 14.11 -32.23 -6.51
N GLY A 184 13.88 -33.49 -6.87
CA GLY A 184 13.51 -33.91 -8.22
C GLY A 184 14.68 -33.95 -9.20
N ALA A 185 15.92 -33.98 -8.73
CA ALA A 185 17.03 -34.37 -9.57
C ALA A 185 16.86 -35.85 -9.96
N GLU A 186 16.36 -36.10 -11.19
CA GLU A 186 16.81 -37.28 -11.93
C GLU A 186 18.34 -37.26 -11.84
N PRO A 187 19.01 -38.41 -11.66
CA PRO A 187 20.47 -38.43 -11.71
C PRO A 187 20.85 -37.72 -13.03
N ALA A 188 21.48 -36.55 -12.89
CA ALA A 188 21.91 -35.80 -14.05
C ALA A 188 22.86 -36.70 -14.84
N SER A 189 22.44 -37.15 -15.98
CA SER A 189 23.28 -37.84 -16.92
C SER A 189 24.24 -36.80 -17.50
N GLY A 190 25.40 -36.64 -16.85
CA GLY A 190 26.43 -35.70 -17.26
C GLY A 190 26.03 -34.24 -17.01
N ALA A 191 26.93 -33.29 -17.18
CA ALA A 191 26.79 -31.83 -17.05
C ALA A 191 25.51 -31.18 -17.63
N ASP A 192 24.40 -31.92 -17.67
CA ASP A 192 23.14 -31.61 -18.31
C ASP A 192 22.42 -30.51 -17.54
N GLY A 193 22.35 -29.35 -18.17
CA GLY A 193 21.67 -28.14 -17.67
C GLY A 193 22.58 -26.95 -17.44
N LEU A 194 23.89 -27.08 -17.60
CA LEU A 194 24.84 -25.97 -17.63
C LEU A 194 25.27 -25.70 -19.07
N THR A 195 25.15 -24.47 -19.53
CA THR A 195 25.66 -24.02 -20.83
C THR A 195 27.19 -23.80 -20.76
N ASP A 196 27.86 -23.77 -21.93
CA ASP A 196 29.27 -23.40 -21.99
C ASP A 196 29.52 -22.03 -21.31
N ALA A 197 28.61 -21.09 -21.46
CA ALA A 197 28.68 -19.78 -20.80
C ALA A 197 28.56 -19.88 -19.26
N ASP A 198 27.80 -20.84 -18.74
CA ASP A 198 27.74 -21.09 -17.29
C ASP A 198 29.03 -21.66 -16.75
N TRP A 199 29.64 -22.63 -17.46
CA TRP A 199 30.95 -23.18 -17.14
C TRP A 199 32.04 -22.13 -17.16
N GLU A 200 32.11 -21.29 -18.19
CA GLU A 200 33.07 -20.19 -18.30
C GLU A 200 32.89 -19.20 -17.13
N ARG A 201 31.65 -18.87 -16.79
CA ARG A 201 31.33 -17.94 -15.70
C ARG A 201 31.72 -18.49 -14.33
N LEU A 202 31.41 -19.75 -14.05
CA LEU A 202 31.79 -20.42 -12.79
C LEU A 202 33.31 -20.49 -12.66
N ALA A 203 34.00 -20.86 -13.73
CA ALA A 203 35.47 -20.92 -13.77
C ALA A 203 36.12 -19.53 -13.55
N ALA A 204 35.61 -18.49 -14.23
CA ALA A 204 36.07 -17.11 -14.08
C ALA A 204 35.88 -16.58 -12.65
N LEU A 205 34.83 -17.03 -11.95
CA LEU A 205 34.55 -16.71 -10.55
C LEU A 205 35.35 -17.57 -9.55
N GLY A 206 36.10 -18.58 -10.03
CA GLY A 206 36.80 -19.52 -9.18
C GLY A 206 35.89 -20.45 -8.38
N VAL A 207 34.67 -20.70 -8.86
CA VAL A 207 33.73 -21.66 -8.26
C VAL A 207 34.17 -23.06 -8.68
N GLN A 208 34.41 -23.92 -7.70
CA GLN A 208 34.66 -25.34 -7.97
C GLN A 208 33.34 -26.03 -8.30
N VAL A 209 33.36 -26.96 -9.24
CA VAL A 209 32.18 -27.77 -9.59
C VAL A 209 32.51 -29.25 -9.34
N VAL A 210 31.65 -29.89 -8.55
CA VAL A 210 31.72 -31.32 -8.23
C VAL A 210 30.53 -32.00 -8.89
N ASP A 211 30.81 -32.77 -9.92
CA ASP A 211 29.80 -33.59 -10.63
C ASP A 211 29.82 -35.03 -10.07
N TRP A 212 29.45 -35.15 -8.81
CA TRP A 212 29.32 -36.43 -8.12
C TRP A 212 28.15 -36.40 -7.15
N PRO A 213 27.29 -37.44 -7.11
CA PRO A 213 26.10 -37.43 -6.25
C PRO A 213 26.45 -37.29 -4.76
N VAL A 214 25.69 -36.45 -4.06
CA VAL A 214 25.80 -36.23 -2.62
C VAL A 214 25.06 -37.34 -1.88
N ALA A 215 25.74 -38.00 -0.93
CA ALA A 215 25.17 -39.04 -0.08
C ALA A 215 24.62 -38.50 1.26
N GLY A 216 25.06 -37.32 1.70
CA GLY A 216 24.63 -36.73 2.98
C GLY A 216 25.57 -35.66 3.47
N LEU A 217 25.24 -35.10 4.63
CA LEU A 217 26.06 -34.13 5.34
C LEU A 217 26.88 -34.81 6.46
N GLU A 218 28.06 -34.29 6.71
CA GLU A 218 28.88 -34.65 7.88
C GLU A 218 28.70 -33.61 8.97
N VAL A 219 28.45 -34.09 10.18
CA VAL A 219 28.24 -33.26 11.37
C VAL A 219 29.06 -33.78 12.50
N GLU A 220 29.91 -32.95 13.10
CA GLU A 220 30.67 -33.23 14.29
C GLU A 220 30.44 -32.10 15.32
N ASP A 221 30.31 -32.44 16.59
CA ASP A 221 30.10 -31.48 17.68
C ASP A 221 28.98 -30.47 17.42
N ASP A 222 27.85 -30.96 16.86
CA ASP A 222 26.66 -30.15 16.45
C ASP A 222 26.96 -29.05 15.42
N ALA A 223 28.03 -29.18 14.63
CA ALA A 223 28.38 -28.28 13.53
C ALA A 223 28.55 -29.07 12.23
N LEU A 224 28.18 -28.46 11.11
CA LEU A 224 28.47 -29.01 9.79
C LEU A 224 29.98 -28.99 9.55
N THR A 225 30.55 -30.13 9.14
CA THR A 225 31.98 -30.25 8.82
C THR A 225 32.22 -30.62 7.35
N GLY A 226 31.21 -31.09 6.63
CA GLY A 226 31.41 -31.40 5.22
C GLY A 226 30.20 -31.98 4.47
N VAL A 227 30.43 -32.21 3.20
CA VAL A 227 29.51 -32.88 2.28
C VAL A 227 30.12 -34.22 1.88
N ARG A 228 29.41 -35.32 2.13
CA ARG A 228 29.81 -36.69 1.76
C ARG A 228 29.24 -37.05 0.40
N LEU A 229 30.10 -37.50 -0.47
CA LEU A 229 29.74 -38.03 -1.78
C LEU A 229 29.40 -39.53 -1.71
N THR A 230 28.71 -40.04 -2.71
CA THR A 230 28.42 -41.49 -2.83
C THR A 230 29.68 -42.35 -3.03
N SER A 231 30.81 -41.75 -3.41
CA SER A 231 32.12 -42.37 -3.42
C SER A 231 32.71 -42.65 -2.04
N GLY A 232 32.13 -42.06 -0.98
CA GLY A 232 32.67 -42.07 0.39
C GLY A 232 33.61 -40.92 0.69
N THR A 233 33.96 -40.10 -0.30
CA THR A 233 34.79 -38.90 -0.11
C THR A 233 34.00 -37.83 0.62
N VAL A 234 34.65 -37.21 1.64
CA VAL A 234 34.09 -36.05 2.35
C VAL A 234 34.84 -34.80 1.92
N LEU A 235 34.11 -33.78 1.48
CA LEU A 235 34.64 -32.46 1.19
C LEU A 235 34.28 -31.52 2.31
N HIS A 236 35.27 -30.94 2.97
CA HIS A 236 35.05 -30.00 4.08
C HIS A 236 34.24 -28.78 3.59
N ARG A 237 33.16 -28.47 4.32
CA ARG A 237 32.31 -27.27 4.12
C ARG A 237 31.73 -26.83 5.45
N ASP A 238 31.68 -25.52 5.67
CA ASP A 238 31.15 -24.92 6.89
C ASP A 238 29.67 -24.58 6.79
N ALA A 239 29.18 -24.43 5.57
CA ALA A 239 27.76 -24.15 5.28
C ALA A 239 27.34 -24.80 3.97
N VAL A 240 26.06 -25.15 3.90
CA VAL A 240 25.41 -25.71 2.71
C VAL A 240 24.27 -24.78 2.30
N VAL A 241 24.21 -24.47 1.02
CA VAL A 241 23.13 -23.69 0.40
C VAL A 241 22.32 -24.62 -0.50
N VAL A 242 21.01 -24.57 -0.33
CA VAL A 242 20.09 -25.36 -1.17
C VAL A 242 19.07 -24.44 -1.84
N ALA A 243 18.83 -24.70 -3.12
CA ALA A 243 17.70 -24.12 -3.84
C ALA A 243 16.47 -24.98 -3.57
N THR A 244 15.65 -24.57 -2.61
CA THR A 244 14.39 -25.25 -2.28
C THR A 244 13.33 -24.96 -3.32
N ARG A 245 12.37 -25.89 -3.48
CA ARG A 245 11.13 -25.59 -4.18
C ARG A 245 10.16 -24.93 -3.20
N LEU A 246 9.67 -23.75 -3.56
CA LEU A 246 8.84 -22.92 -2.69
C LEU A 246 7.37 -23.17 -2.98
N ARG A 247 6.62 -23.73 -2.06
CA ARG A 247 5.20 -24.02 -2.23
C ARG A 247 4.35 -23.13 -1.33
N ALA A 248 3.40 -22.37 -1.91
CA ALA A 248 2.41 -21.64 -1.12
C ALA A 248 1.71 -22.57 -0.12
N ARG A 249 1.60 -22.16 1.15
CA ARG A 249 0.95 -22.95 2.20
C ARG A 249 -0.56 -22.67 2.20
N LEU A 250 -1.35 -23.63 1.77
CA LEU A 250 -2.80 -23.53 1.69
C LEU A 250 -3.54 -24.66 2.43
N ASP A 251 -2.82 -25.39 3.27
CA ASP A 251 -3.37 -26.52 4.03
C ASP A 251 -4.53 -26.02 4.91
N GLY A 252 -5.72 -26.65 4.76
CA GLY A 252 -6.96 -26.25 5.43
C GLY A 252 -7.69 -25.06 4.79
N LEU A 253 -7.23 -24.57 3.64
CA LEU A 253 -7.83 -23.45 2.90
C LEU A 253 -8.39 -23.87 1.54
N GLU A 254 -8.46 -25.17 1.25
CA GLU A 254 -8.92 -25.72 -0.02
C GLU A 254 -10.36 -25.29 -0.34
N GLY A 255 -11.19 -25.12 0.69
CA GLY A 255 -12.57 -24.64 0.57
C GLY A 255 -12.72 -23.19 0.10
N LEU A 256 -11.64 -22.40 0.06
CA LEU A 256 -11.63 -21.07 -0.53
C LEU A 256 -11.46 -21.09 -2.05
N GLY A 257 -10.95 -22.18 -2.63
CA GLY A 257 -10.73 -22.29 -4.07
C GLY A 257 -9.70 -21.28 -4.63
N LEU A 258 -8.68 -20.93 -3.84
CA LEU A 258 -7.64 -19.96 -4.24
C LEU A 258 -6.84 -20.51 -5.43
N PRO A 259 -6.74 -19.77 -6.55
CA PRO A 259 -5.95 -20.20 -7.69
C PRO A 259 -4.46 -20.10 -7.37
N THR A 260 -3.73 -21.18 -7.65
CA THR A 260 -2.27 -21.20 -7.57
C THR A 260 -1.67 -21.19 -8.96
N GLU A 261 -0.56 -20.48 -9.11
CA GLU A 261 0.19 -20.41 -10.35
C GLU A 261 1.66 -20.77 -10.13
N PRO A 262 2.32 -21.39 -11.12
CA PRO A 262 3.74 -21.68 -11.04
C PRO A 262 4.56 -20.39 -11.15
N VAL A 263 5.65 -20.32 -10.38
CA VAL A 263 6.68 -19.30 -10.52
C VAL A 263 7.89 -19.95 -11.17
N THR A 264 8.41 -19.34 -12.24
CA THR A 264 9.52 -19.89 -13.02
C THR A 264 10.77 -19.03 -12.94
N MET A 265 11.92 -19.67 -13.10
CA MET A 265 13.21 -19.03 -13.39
C MET A 265 13.76 -19.69 -14.67
N GLY A 266 13.76 -18.97 -15.78
CA GLY A 266 13.87 -19.56 -17.10
C GLY A 266 12.74 -20.55 -17.34
N ASP A 267 13.06 -21.75 -17.84
CA ASP A 267 12.09 -22.81 -18.10
C ASP A 267 11.76 -23.67 -16.87
N ARG A 268 12.42 -23.43 -15.74
CA ARG A 268 12.26 -24.25 -14.53
C ARG A 268 11.25 -23.66 -13.57
N VAL A 269 10.29 -24.46 -13.12
CA VAL A 269 9.38 -24.09 -12.02
C VAL A 269 10.14 -24.14 -10.69
N ILE A 270 10.25 -22.99 -10.02
CA ILE A 270 10.92 -22.83 -8.72
C ILE A 270 9.94 -22.86 -7.55
N GLY A 271 8.65 -22.80 -7.81
CA GLY A 271 7.64 -22.87 -6.77
C GLY A 271 6.23 -22.57 -7.28
N THR A 272 5.30 -22.42 -6.32
CA THR A 272 3.91 -22.02 -6.58
C THR A 272 3.51 -20.91 -5.65
N ARG A 273 2.67 -19.98 -6.14
CA ARG A 273 2.10 -18.88 -5.35
C ARG A 273 0.60 -18.76 -5.58
N VAL A 274 -0.09 -18.04 -4.72
CA VAL A 274 -1.43 -17.54 -5.02
C VAL A 274 -1.30 -16.25 -5.84
N GLY A 275 -1.93 -16.22 -7.01
CA GLY A 275 -1.99 -15.02 -7.84
C GLY A 275 -2.86 -13.96 -7.17
N ALA A 276 -2.33 -12.74 -7.05
CA ALA A 276 -3.03 -11.63 -6.41
C ALA A 276 -2.62 -10.28 -7.01
N ALA A 277 -3.50 -9.30 -6.91
CA ALA A 277 -3.20 -7.91 -7.18
C ALA A 277 -2.25 -7.32 -6.10
N PRO A 278 -1.64 -6.14 -6.32
CA PRO A 278 -0.71 -5.52 -5.37
C PRO A 278 -1.29 -5.26 -3.97
N ASP A 279 -2.60 -5.09 -3.86
CA ASP A 279 -3.35 -4.93 -2.60
C ASP A 279 -3.79 -6.26 -1.98
N GLY A 280 -3.31 -7.36 -2.51
CA GLY A 280 -3.62 -8.72 -2.06
C GLY A 280 -4.97 -9.26 -2.54
N ALA A 281 -5.70 -8.56 -3.42
CA ALA A 281 -6.98 -9.04 -3.95
C ALA A 281 -6.76 -10.31 -4.78
N THR A 282 -7.58 -11.34 -4.50
CA THR A 282 -7.61 -12.60 -5.24
C THR A 282 -8.82 -12.64 -6.16
N GLY A 283 -8.92 -13.66 -7.02
CA GLY A 283 -10.15 -13.91 -7.77
C GLY A 283 -11.34 -14.34 -6.89
N VAL A 284 -11.15 -14.54 -5.58
CA VAL A 284 -12.18 -14.95 -4.61
C VAL A 284 -12.68 -13.73 -3.84
N PRO A 285 -13.93 -13.27 -4.04
CA PRO A 285 -14.44 -12.10 -3.34
C PRO A 285 -14.37 -12.25 -1.81
N GLY A 286 -13.89 -11.21 -1.13
CA GLY A 286 -13.75 -11.17 0.33
C GLY A 286 -12.53 -11.93 0.88
N VAL A 287 -11.65 -12.46 0.01
CA VAL A 287 -10.39 -13.10 0.40
C VAL A 287 -9.22 -12.30 -0.16
N ARG A 288 -8.30 -11.89 0.72
CA ARG A 288 -7.02 -11.29 0.36
C ARG A 288 -5.86 -12.14 0.84
N VAL A 289 -4.72 -12.00 0.19
CA VAL A 289 -3.49 -12.71 0.52
C VAL A 289 -2.34 -11.73 0.75
N ALA A 290 -1.38 -12.09 1.62
CA ALA A 290 -0.21 -11.26 1.87
C ALA A 290 1.02 -12.08 2.28
N GLY A 291 2.20 -11.59 1.95
CA GLY A 291 3.49 -12.22 2.28
C GLY A 291 3.85 -13.38 1.37
N ASN A 292 4.62 -14.34 1.89
CA ASN A 292 5.21 -15.39 1.05
C ASN A 292 4.22 -16.35 0.37
N VAL A 293 2.96 -16.36 0.75
CA VAL A 293 1.93 -17.13 0.04
C VAL A 293 1.70 -16.62 -1.39
N THR A 294 2.01 -15.33 -1.64
CA THR A 294 1.86 -14.68 -2.95
C THR A 294 3.18 -14.16 -3.52
N ASP A 295 4.16 -13.75 -2.69
CA ASP A 295 5.51 -13.38 -3.12
C ASP A 295 6.54 -14.30 -2.47
N LEU A 296 7.06 -15.26 -3.24
CA LEU A 296 8.02 -16.25 -2.75
C LEU A 296 9.34 -15.65 -2.26
N ARG A 297 9.69 -14.45 -2.70
CA ARG A 297 10.94 -13.76 -2.39
C ARG A 297 10.80 -12.70 -1.30
N ALA A 298 9.59 -12.45 -0.81
CA ALA A 298 9.35 -11.42 0.20
C ALA A 298 10.16 -11.69 1.46
N GLN A 299 11.04 -10.75 1.81
CA GLN A 299 11.70 -10.68 3.10
C GLN A 299 10.72 -10.17 4.16
N VAL A 300 11.10 -10.21 5.44
CA VAL A 300 10.20 -9.91 6.56
C VAL A 300 9.52 -8.55 6.44
N GLN A 301 10.28 -7.48 6.09
CA GLN A 301 9.71 -6.15 5.91
C GLN A 301 8.77 -6.04 4.70
N VAL A 302 9.08 -6.74 3.59
CA VAL A 302 8.22 -6.78 2.41
C VAL A 302 6.92 -7.52 2.72
N ALA A 303 7.03 -8.65 3.45
CA ALA A 303 5.86 -9.38 3.91
C ALA A 303 4.98 -8.54 4.86
N ALA A 304 5.58 -7.79 5.79
CA ALA A 304 4.87 -6.88 6.69
C ALA A 304 4.15 -5.77 5.91
N ALA A 305 4.83 -5.15 4.94
CA ALA A 305 4.24 -4.10 4.09
C ALA A 305 3.05 -4.63 3.27
N ALA A 306 3.16 -5.85 2.71
CA ALA A 306 2.05 -6.50 2.01
C ALA A 306 0.86 -6.74 2.94
N GLY A 307 1.11 -7.17 4.19
CA GLY A 307 0.06 -7.32 5.21
C GLY A 307 -0.66 -6.03 5.53
N LEU A 308 0.09 -4.92 5.72
CA LEU A 308 -0.47 -3.59 5.93
C LEU A 308 -1.38 -3.18 4.77
N THR A 309 -0.90 -3.33 3.53
CA THR A 309 -1.65 -2.96 2.32
C THR A 309 -2.94 -3.77 2.19
N ALA A 310 -2.88 -5.09 2.37
CA ALA A 310 -4.06 -5.95 2.32
C ALA A 310 -5.05 -5.64 3.47
N GLY A 311 -4.55 -5.34 4.68
CA GLY A 311 -5.35 -4.92 5.82
C GLY A 311 -6.09 -3.61 5.55
N ALA A 312 -5.40 -2.61 4.98
CA ALA A 312 -6.01 -1.32 4.63
C ALA A 312 -7.10 -1.47 3.57
N ALA A 313 -6.87 -2.32 2.56
CA ALA A 313 -7.86 -2.60 1.54
C ALA A 313 -9.11 -3.32 2.11
N LEU A 314 -8.94 -4.26 3.06
CA LEU A 314 -10.05 -4.88 3.77
C LEU A 314 -10.84 -3.88 4.62
N VAL A 315 -10.18 -2.90 5.25
CA VAL A 315 -10.87 -1.82 5.97
C VAL A 315 -11.77 -1.03 5.03
N ALA A 316 -11.26 -0.67 3.84
CA ALA A 316 -12.03 0.06 2.83
C ALA A 316 -13.25 -0.73 2.33
N GLU A 317 -13.07 -2.03 2.02
CA GLU A 317 -14.19 -2.92 1.62
C GLU A 317 -15.27 -3.02 2.70
N LEU A 318 -14.87 -3.23 3.95
CA LEU A 318 -15.80 -3.35 5.07
C LEU A 318 -16.53 -2.02 5.34
N ALA A 319 -15.85 -0.89 5.18
CA ALA A 319 -16.47 0.42 5.34
C ALA A 319 -17.53 0.68 4.25
N ALA A 320 -17.25 0.33 3.00
CA ALA A 320 -18.22 0.43 1.90
C ALA A 320 -19.45 -0.47 2.16
N GLU A 321 -19.24 -1.73 2.55
CA GLU A 321 -20.33 -2.65 2.89
C GLU A 321 -21.17 -2.14 4.08
N ASP A 322 -20.52 -1.61 5.13
CA ASP A 322 -21.20 -1.04 6.30
C ASP A 322 -22.05 0.20 5.90
N ALA A 323 -21.54 1.02 4.96
CA ALA A 323 -22.28 2.16 4.42
C ALA A 323 -23.50 1.70 3.60
N ASP A 324 -23.34 0.72 2.71
CA ASP A 324 -24.46 0.18 1.92
C ASP A 324 -25.55 -0.42 2.82
N ALA A 325 -25.15 -1.15 3.86
CA ALA A 325 -26.08 -1.69 4.84
C ALA A 325 -26.80 -0.58 5.63
N ALA A 326 -26.11 0.52 5.94
CA ALA A 326 -26.72 1.69 6.60
C ALA A 326 -27.74 2.37 5.69
N VAL A 327 -27.44 2.54 4.40
CA VAL A 327 -28.36 3.09 3.41
C VAL A 327 -29.61 2.21 3.26
N ALA A 328 -29.45 0.89 3.17
CA ALA A 328 -30.58 -0.03 3.07
C ALA A 328 -31.52 0.09 4.29
N ARG A 329 -30.96 0.17 5.51
CA ARG A 329 -31.73 0.37 6.75
C ARG A 329 -32.45 1.72 6.77
N TYR A 330 -31.80 2.78 6.34
CA TYR A 330 -32.38 4.12 6.26
C TYR A 330 -33.59 4.14 5.31
N ARG A 331 -33.46 3.56 4.12
CA ARG A 331 -34.56 3.46 3.15
C ARG A 331 -35.73 2.62 3.64
N ALA A 332 -35.45 1.49 4.33
CA ALA A 332 -36.48 0.66 4.93
C ALA A 332 -37.25 1.38 6.07
N GLY A 333 -36.56 2.23 6.85
CA GLY A 333 -37.20 3.06 7.89
C GLY A 333 -38.10 4.18 7.34
N GLN A 334 -37.84 4.68 6.12
CA GLN A 334 -38.67 5.71 5.49
C GLN A 334 -39.94 5.13 4.81
N GLY A 335 -39.94 3.85 4.44
CA GLY A 335 -41.08 3.19 3.82
C GLY A 335 -42.26 2.88 4.75
N GLY A 336 -42.13 3.13 6.05
CA GLY A 336 -43.17 2.85 7.07
C GLY A 336 -44.13 4.01 7.42
N HIS A 337 -44.00 5.16 6.77
CA HIS A 337 -44.86 6.35 7.06
C HIS A 337 -45.71 6.77 5.86
N GLY A 338 -46.40 5.84 5.24
CA GLY A 338 -47.35 6.07 4.20
C GLY A 338 -48.74 5.51 4.59
N GLY A 339 -49.54 6.25 5.38
CA GLY A 339 -50.93 5.87 5.67
C GLY A 339 -51.42 6.46 6.98
N ASP A 340 -51.98 7.65 6.92
CA ASP A 340 -53.19 8.19 7.53
C ASP A 340 -53.06 9.67 7.85
N GLU A 341 -53.66 10.52 7.00
CA GLU A 341 -54.13 11.81 7.48
C GLU A 341 -55.40 11.63 8.31
N PRO A 342 -55.57 12.40 9.37
CA PRO A 342 -56.61 13.43 9.29
C PRO A 342 -56.21 14.80 9.86
N GLY A 343 -56.72 15.82 9.24
CA GLY A 343 -56.53 17.23 9.54
C GLY A 343 -56.89 17.68 10.94
N GLY A 344 -56.29 18.82 11.34
CA GLY A 344 -56.58 19.52 12.60
C GLY A 344 -55.65 20.70 12.81
N ASP A 345 -56.18 21.86 12.52
CA ASP A 345 -55.84 23.25 12.79
C ASP A 345 -55.15 23.58 14.12
N GLY A 346 -54.24 24.58 14.13
CA GLY A 346 -54.02 25.36 15.35
C GLY A 346 -52.58 25.69 15.76
N SER A 347 -52.07 26.79 15.26
CA SER A 347 -51.23 27.83 15.93
C SER A 347 -50.26 27.48 17.09
N GLY A 348 -49.04 27.98 16.97
CA GLY A 348 -48.19 28.33 18.13
C GLY A 348 -46.70 28.08 17.91
N GLY A 349 -45.93 29.16 17.74
CA GLY A 349 -44.49 29.15 17.48
C GLY A 349 -43.63 28.51 18.53
N ASP A 350 -42.46 28.10 18.08
CA ASP A 350 -41.19 28.60 18.65
C ASP A 350 -40.00 27.96 17.87
N ALA A 351 -39.02 28.80 17.64
CA ALA A 351 -37.85 28.53 16.88
C ALA A 351 -36.89 27.54 17.58
N HIS A 352 -36.60 26.42 16.95
CA HIS A 352 -35.32 25.70 17.18
C HIS A 352 -34.77 25.21 15.84
N GLY A 353 -33.51 25.57 15.60
CA GLY A 353 -32.79 25.39 14.37
C GLY A 353 -32.80 23.95 13.84
N HIS A 354 -33.27 23.79 12.62
CA HIS A 354 -33.10 22.58 11.84
C HIS A 354 -31.70 22.59 11.23
N GLY A 355 -30.79 21.80 11.82
CA GLY A 355 -29.60 21.37 11.13
C GLY A 355 -30.00 20.60 9.88
N HIS A 356 -29.61 21.11 8.71
CA HIS A 356 -29.75 20.41 7.44
C HIS A 356 -28.99 19.08 7.52
N ARG A 357 -29.71 17.97 7.56
CA ARG A 357 -29.14 16.66 7.27
C ARG A 357 -29.02 16.58 5.75
N GLY A 358 -27.77 16.81 5.25
CA GLY A 358 -27.46 16.66 3.83
C GLY A 358 -27.74 15.24 3.32
N ASP A 359 -27.97 15.15 2.02
CA ASP A 359 -28.15 13.91 1.27
C ASP A 359 -26.92 12.99 1.50
N PRO A 360 -27.08 11.72 1.92
CA PRO A 360 -25.96 10.80 2.15
C PRO A 360 -25.18 10.44 0.87
N PHE A 361 -25.63 10.87 -0.31
CA PHE A 361 -24.92 10.75 -1.59
C PHE A 361 -24.21 12.04 -2.02
N GLU A 362 -24.35 13.13 -1.27
CA GLU A 362 -23.56 14.33 -1.48
C GLU A 362 -22.11 14.03 -1.14
N VAL A 363 -21.24 14.06 -2.14
CA VAL A 363 -19.79 14.01 -1.92
C VAL A 363 -19.44 15.23 -1.07
N ARG A 364 -19.20 15.01 0.22
CA ARG A 364 -18.89 16.09 1.14
C ARG A 364 -17.50 16.62 0.83
N HIS A 365 -17.45 17.73 0.12
CA HIS A 365 -16.28 18.62 0.04
C HIS A 365 -16.52 19.86 0.92
N ASP A 366 -17.31 19.70 1.99
CA ASP A 366 -17.59 20.73 2.97
C ASP A 366 -16.40 20.98 3.92
N ARG A 367 -16.57 21.99 4.76
CA ARG A 367 -15.55 22.38 5.75
C ARG A 367 -15.16 21.23 6.66
N GLU A 368 -16.10 20.44 7.13
CA GLU A 368 -15.85 19.35 8.09
C GLU A 368 -14.96 18.28 7.46
N PHE A 369 -15.22 17.92 6.21
CA PHE A 369 -14.40 16.99 5.43
C PHE A 369 -12.94 17.49 5.32
N TRP A 370 -12.72 18.76 4.95
CA TRP A 370 -11.37 19.28 4.80
C TRP A 370 -10.65 19.48 6.13
N GLU A 371 -11.35 19.93 7.20
CA GLU A 371 -10.79 19.97 8.55
C GLU A 371 -10.30 18.59 9.00
N ASP A 372 -11.10 17.55 8.84
CA ASP A 372 -10.74 16.18 9.22
C ASP A 372 -9.58 15.65 8.34
N ARG A 373 -9.60 15.97 7.05
CA ARG A 373 -8.51 15.63 6.13
C ARG A 373 -7.17 16.20 6.60
N TYR A 374 -7.14 17.48 6.94
CA TYR A 374 -5.90 18.11 7.43
C TYR A 374 -5.51 17.62 8.82
N ARG A 375 -6.44 17.33 9.72
CA ARG A 375 -6.13 16.75 11.03
C ARG A 375 -5.62 15.31 10.97
N SER A 376 -5.93 14.58 9.90
CA SER A 376 -5.58 13.16 9.77
C SER A 376 -4.09 12.89 9.62
N ALA A 377 -3.28 13.89 9.21
CA ALA A 377 -1.84 13.76 9.03
C ALA A 377 -1.11 15.07 9.36
N PRO A 378 0.13 15.04 9.82
CA PRO A 378 0.93 16.23 10.07
C PRO A 378 1.15 17.09 8.82
N GLN A 379 1.21 16.47 7.65
CA GLN A 379 1.31 17.09 6.34
C GLN A 379 0.51 16.26 5.33
N VAL A 380 -0.36 16.92 4.56
CA VAL A 380 -1.22 16.27 3.55
C VAL A 380 -0.64 16.44 2.15
N TRP A 381 -0.04 17.59 1.87
CA TRP A 381 0.51 17.94 0.57
C TRP A 381 2.03 18.05 0.60
N SER A 382 2.65 18.13 -0.59
CA SER A 382 4.12 18.13 -0.73
C SER A 382 4.82 19.36 -0.13
N GLY A 383 4.08 20.45 0.16
CA GLY A 383 4.63 21.74 0.57
C GLY A 383 5.43 22.47 -0.52
N ARG A 384 5.50 21.93 -1.73
CA ARG A 384 6.17 22.53 -2.90
C ARG A 384 5.17 23.31 -3.74
N PRO A 385 5.62 24.40 -4.41
CA PRO A 385 4.75 25.15 -5.32
C PRO A 385 4.35 24.29 -6.51
N ASN A 386 3.16 24.59 -7.06
CA ASN A 386 2.69 23.97 -8.29
C ASN A 386 3.63 24.35 -9.46
N PRO A 387 4.14 23.38 -10.25
CA PRO A 387 5.01 23.69 -11.37
C PRO A 387 4.39 24.62 -12.41
N GLN A 388 3.09 24.51 -12.68
CA GLN A 388 2.37 25.37 -13.62
C GLN A 388 2.30 26.82 -13.10
N LEU A 389 2.14 27.03 -11.78
CA LEU A 389 2.23 28.35 -11.17
C LEU A 389 3.62 28.95 -11.39
N VAL A 390 4.67 28.14 -11.14
CA VAL A 390 6.06 28.61 -11.32
C VAL A 390 6.30 29.08 -12.75
N ASP A 391 5.84 28.32 -13.73
CA ASP A 391 6.03 28.63 -15.15
C ASP A 391 5.23 29.86 -15.59
N GLU A 392 3.95 29.93 -15.22
CA GLU A 392 3.01 30.96 -15.71
C GLU A 392 3.20 32.33 -15.01
N VAL A 393 3.75 32.35 -13.79
CA VAL A 393 3.92 33.58 -12.98
C VAL A 393 5.36 34.11 -13.02
N ALA A 394 6.34 33.32 -13.55
CA ALA A 394 7.75 33.70 -13.53
C ALA A 394 8.07 35.09 -14.15
N GLY A 395 7.28 35.52 -15.13
CA GLY A 395 7.45 36.82 -15.82
C GLY A 395 6.59 37.97 -15.27
N LEU A 396 5.77 37.72 -14.24
CA LEU A 396 4.89 38.75 -13.68
C LEU A 396 5.61 39.56 -12.60
N ALA A 397 5.36 40.88 -12.56
CA ALA A 397 5.84 41.71 -11.48
C ALA A 397 5.08 41.42 -10.19
N PRO A 398 5.75 41.30 -9.03
CA PRO A 398 5.09 41.09 -7.76
C PRO A 398 4.09 42.19 -7.42
N GLY A 399 2.92 41.81 -6.93
CA GLY A 399 1.84 42.68 -6.51
C GLY A 399 1.03 42.00 -5.40
N ARG A 400 -0.29 42.17 -5.41
CA ARG A 400 -1.22 41.51 -4.49
C ARG A 400 -1.70 40.22 -5.12
N ALA A 401 -1.53 39.09 -4.43
CA ALA A 401 -2.00 37.78 -4.87
C ALA A 401 -3.09 37.26 -3.94
N LEU A 402 -4.06 36.58 -4.52
CA LEU A 402 -5.05 35.75 -3.83
C LEU A 402 -4.79 34.28 -4.21
N ASP A 403 -4.53 33.44 -3.23
CA ASP A 403 -4.37 31.98 -3.40
C ASP A 403 -5.60 31.28 -2.84
N VAL A 404 -6.44 30.75 -3.73
CA VAL A 404 -7.76 30.17 -3.41
C VAL A 404 -7.63 28.66 -3.25
N ALA A 405 -8.14 28.12 -2.13
CA ALA A 405 -7.94 26.76 -1.68
C ALA A 405 -6.43 26.46 -1.51
N CYS A 406 -5.77 27.32 -0.74
CA CYS A 406 -4.31 27.34 -0.59
C CYS A 406 -3.74 26.08 0.09
N GLY A 407 -4.58 25.26 0.71
CA GLY A 407 -4.14 24.10 1.48
C GLY A 407 -3.09 24.49 2.54
N GLU A 408 -1.97 23.78 2.55
CA GLU A 408 -0.86 24.00 3.48
C GLU A 408 0.14 25.08 2.98
N GLY A 409 -0.23 25.87 1.94
CA GLY A 409 0.44 27.09 1.55
C GLY A 409 1.67 26.94 0.67
N GLY A 410 1.89 25.83 0.00
CA GLY A 410 3.06 25.66 -0.88
C GLY A 410 3.19 26.77 -1.93
N ASP A 411 2.08 27.15 -2.55
CA ASP A 411 1.99 28.19 -3.57
C ASP A 411 2.08 29.60 -2.94
N ALA A 412 1.33 29.84 -1.87
CA ALA A 412 1.33 31.10 -1.15
C ALA A 412 2.73 31.48 -0.64
N LEU A 413 3.44 30.54 -0.03
CA LEU A 413 4.80 30.75 0.49
C LEU A 413 5.81 31.01 -0.63
N TRP A 414 5.69 30.30 -1.75
CA TRP A 414 6.53 30.52 -2.91
C TRP A 414 6.33 31.92 -3.52
N LEU A 415 5.08 32.38 -3.64
CA LEU A 415 4.75 33.73 -4.10
C LEU A 415 5.31 34.78 -3.13
N ALA A 416 5.09 34.61 -1.82
CA ALA A 416 5.58 35.54 -0.80
C ALA A 416 7.11 35.63 -0.80
N GLY A 417 7.83 34.53 -0.99
CA GLY A 417 9.27 34.49 -1.16
C GLY A 417 9.78 35.26 -2.40
N ARG A 418 8.91 35.49 -3.39
CA ARG A 418 9.18 36.29 -4.61
C ARG A 418 8.69 37.73 -4.52
N GLY A 419 8.23 38.15 -3.35
CA GLY A 419 7.85 39.53 -3.10
C GLY A 419 6.36 39.85 -3.26
N TRP A 420 5.51 38.83 -3.57
CA TRP A 420 4.07 39.05 -3.61
C TRP A 420 3.49 39.22 -2.21
N SER A 421 2.50 40.12 -2.08
CA SER A 421 1.65 40.18 -0.88
C SER A 421 0.47 39.24 -1.05
N VAL A 422 0.47 38.12 -0.33
CA VAL A 422 -0.44 37.01 -0.55
C VAL A 422 -1.54 36.96 0.49
N THR A 423 -2.79 36.93 0.03
CA THR A 423 -3.93 36.48 0.85
C THR A 423 -4.19 35.02 0.50
N ALA A 424 -3.96 34.12 1.44
CA ALA A 424 -4.17 32.68 1.31
C ALA A 424 -5.51 32.29 1.94
N VAL A 425 -6.42 31.72 1.16
CA VAL A 425 -7.76 31.36 1.64
C VAL A 425 -8.04 29.87 1.50
N ASP A 426 -8.64 29.31 2.54
CA ASP A 426 -9.07 27.90 2.58
C ASP A 426 -10.32 27.75 3.44
N LEU A 427 -11.06 26.64 3.30
CA LEU A 427 -12.19 26.27 4.14
C LEU A 427 -11.77 25.82 5.53
N ALA A 428 -10.59 25.16 5.61
CA ALA A 428 -10.10 24.50 6.79
C ALA A 428 -9.17 25.41 7.60
N GLN A 429 -9.50 25.64 8.86
CA GLN A 429 -8.65 26.42 9.77
C GLN A 429 -7.31 25.70 10.01
N THR A 430 -7.32 24.38 10.11
CA THR A 430 -6.10 23.57 10.30
C THR A 430 -5.09 23.78 9.16
N ALA A 431 -5.54 23.96 7.92
CA ALA A 431 -4.66 24.28 6.79
C ALA A 431 -4.03 25.67 6.97
N LEU A 432 -4.85 26.67 7.29
CA LEU A 432 -4.41 28.06 7.47
C LEU A 432 -3.41 28.20 8.63
N ASP A 433 -3.63 27.52 9.75
CA ASP A 433 -2.69 27.50 10.88
C ASP A 433 -1.31 26.95 10.45
N ARG A 434 -1.28 26.00 9.52
CA ARG A 434 -0.03 25.46 8.94
C ARG A 434 0.64 26.45 8.00
N VAL A 435 -0.14 27.20 7.21
CA VAL A 435 0.39 28.28 6.37
C VAL A 435 1.08 29.32 7.24
N GLU A 436 0.46 29.76 8.33
CA GLU A 436 1.03 30.74 9.26
C GLU A 436 2.30 30.23 9.92
N ALA A 437 2.29 28.97 10.41
CA ALA A 437 3.47 28.36 11.00
C ALA A 437 4.62 28.22 9.99
N ALA A 438 4.34 27.84 8.76
CA ALA A 438 5.34 27.71 7.71
C ALA A 438 5.85 29.06 7.23
N ALA A 439 5.00 30.10 7.15
CA ALA A 439 5.42 31.46 6.84
C ALA A 439 6.36 32.04 7.92
N ALA A 440 6.04 31.80 9.21
CA ALA A 440 6.89 32.18 10.32
C ALA A 440 8.26 31.47 10.28
N ALA A 441 8.27 30.17 9.94
CA ALA A 441 9.49 29.39 9.80
C ALA A 441 10.35 29.83 8.60
N ALA A 442 9.73 30.33 7.52
CA ALA A 442 10.43 30.85 6.34
C ALA A 442 11.08 32.21 6.57
N GLY A 443 10.79 32.89 7.69
CA GLY A 443 11.41 34.12 8.11
C GLY A 443 10.48 35.33 8.09
N PRO A 444 10.88 36.44 8.75
CA PRO A 444 10.02 37.59 8.99
C PRO A 444 9.54 38.28 7.71
N ASP A 445 10.35 38.28 6.66
CA ASP A 445 10.01 38.92 5.39
C ASP A 445 8.88 38.15 4.65
N VAL A 446 8.87 36.83 4.73
CA VAL A 446 7.81 35.98 4.17
C VAL A 446 6.56 36.10 5.03
N ALA A 447 6.70 35.97 6.34
CA ALA A 447 5.58 36.10 7.28
C ALA A 447 4.83 37.43 7.15
N ALA A 448 5.56 38.55 6.94
CA ALA A 448 4.95 39.86 6.74
C ALA A 448 4.15 40.00 5.44
N ARG A 449 4.36 39.10 4.46
CA ARG A 449 3.68 39.12 3.16
C ARG A 449 2.53 38.12 3.04
N VAL A 450 2.39 37.22 3.98
CA VAL A 450 1.32 36.20 3.96
C VAL A 450 0.25 36.60 4.98
N ARG A 451 -0.98 36.66 4.52
CA ARG A 451 -2.17 36.77 5.35
C ARG A 451 -3.09 35.61 5.06
N THR A 452 -3.61 34.96 6.09
CA THR A 452 -4.57 33.89 5.96
C THR A 452 -5.99 34.39 6.23
N GLU A 453 -6.97 33.84 5.54
CA GLU A 453 -8.37 34.11 5.81
C GLU A 453 -9.21 32.88 5.51
N ARG A 454 -10.07 32.48 6.45
CA ARG A 454 -10.97 31.35 6.23
C ARG A 454 -12.18 31.81 5.38
N VAL A 455 -12.21 31.34 4.14
CA VAL A 455 -13.23 31.72 3.16
C VAL A 455 -13.69 30.50 2.39
N ASP A 456 -15.00 30.35 2.22
CA ASP A 456 -15.58 29.54 1.16
C ASP A 456 -15.80 30.45 -0.07
N ILE A 457 -15.00 30.23 -1.11
CA ILE A 457 -15.09 31.01 -2.34
C ILE A 457 -16.43 30.79 -3.08
N ALA A 458 -17.11 29.69 -2.82
CA ALA A 458 -18.43 29.40 -3.37
C ALA A 458 -19.54 30.19 -2.64
N GLU A 459 -19.33 30.64 -1.42
CA GLU A 459 -20.31 31.39 -0.62
C GLU A 459 -20.00 32.88 -0.50
N ARG A 460 -18.72 33.24 -0.46
CA ARG A 460 -18.26 34.61 -0.16
C ARG A 460 -17.34 35.18 -1.23
N ASP A 461 -17.54 36.44 -1.59
CA ASP A 461 -16.68 37.17 -2.51
C ASP A 461 -15.34 37.54 -1.82
N ALA A 462 -14.24 37.41 -2.57
CA ALA A 462 -12.89 37.73 -2.11
C ALA A 462 -12.51 39.21 -2.38
N GLY A 463 -13.45 40.03 -2.86
CA GLY A 463 -13.25 41.44 -3.26
C GLY A 463 -13.42 41.65 -4.76
N ASP A 464 -13.57 42.89 -5.19
CA ASP A 464 -13.78 43.27 -6.59
C ASP A 464 -12.58 44.06 -7.11
N GLY A 465 -11.88 43.50 -8.10
CA GLY A 465 -10.74 44.20 -8.74
C GLY A 465 -9.58 44.47 -7.82
N VAL A 466 -9.30 43.62 -6.85
CA VAL A 466 -8.34 43.88 -5.77
C VAL A 466 -6.95 43.28 -6.07
N TYR A 467 -6.88 42.15 -6.73
CA TYR A 467 -5.65 41.35 -6.83
C TYR A 467 -5.02 41.43 -8.22
N ASP A 468 -3.72 41.57 -8.26
CA ASP A 468 -2.91 41.55 -9.49
C ASP A 468 -2.73 40.09 -10.00
N LEU A 469 -2.85 39.12 -9.09
CA LEU A 469 -2.88 37.69 -9.39
C LEU A 469 -3.96 36.99 -8.53
N VAL A 470 -4.84 36.23 -9.16
CA VAL A 470 -5.72 35.28 -8.48
C VAL A 470 -5.38 33.88 -8.99
N THR A 471 -5.09 32.97 -8.07
CA THR A 471 -4.68 31.61 -8.44
C THR A 471 -5.44 30.57 -7.64
N SER A 472 -5.67 29.41 -8.26
CA SER A 472 -6.24 28.24 -7.59
C SER A 472 -5.71 26.97 -8.23
N HIS A 473 -5.24 26.04 -7.39
CA HIS A 473 -4.64 24.78 -7.83
C HIS A 473 -5.39 23.61 -7.23
N PHE A 474 -5.89 22.73 -8.12
CA PHE A 474 -6.59 21.50 -7.76
C PHE A 474 -7.85 21.68 -6.89
N LEU A 475 -8.55 22.81 -7.09
CA LEU A 475 -9.88 23.04 -6.52
C LEU A 475 -10.92 22.29 -7.34
N HIS A 476 -11.38 21.14 -6.83
CA HIS A 476 -12.38 20.30 -7.47
C HIS A 476 -13.75 20.50 -6.80
N LEU A 477 -14.67 21.13 -7.50
CA LEU A 477 -16.02 21.43 -7.06
C LEU A 477 -17.05 20.88 -8.07
N PRO A 478 -18.27 20.54 -7.61
CA PRO A 478 -19.38 20.21 -8.51
C PRO A 478 -19.63 21.33 -9.53
N PRO A 479 -20.12 21.03 -10.75
CA PRO A 479 -20.19 22.00 -11.85
C PRO A 479 -20.89 23.30 -11.51
N GLU A 480 -22.01 23.25 -10.80
CA GLU A 480 -22.80 24.43 -10.42
C GLU A 480 -22.07 25.32 -9.42
N VAL A 481 -21.43 24.73 -8.41
CA VAL A 481 -20.64 25.43 -7.39
C VAL A 481 -19.37 25.98 -8.01
N ARG A 482 -18.72 25.22 -8.89
CA ARG A 482 -17.49 25.58 -9.61
C ARG A 482 -17.67 26.82 -10.46
N ALA A 483 -18.77 26.92 -11.21
CA ALA A 483 -19.07 28.09 -12.04
C ALA A 483 -19.18 29.38 -11.19
N VAL A 484 -19.80 29.31 -10.02
CA VAL A 484 -19.90 30.43 -9.07
C VAL A 484 -18.51 30.80 -8.52
N ALA A 485 -17.72 29.82 -8.12
CA ALA A 485 -16.36 30.03 -7.58
C ALA A 485 -15.46 30.72 -8.63
N PHE A 486 -15.45 30.23 -9.88
CA PHE A 486 -14.65 30.83 -10.95
C PHE A 486 -15.09 32.26 -11.29
N ALA A 487 -16.40 32.54 -11.34
CA ALA A 487 -16.91 33.89 -11.55
C ALA A 487 -16.48 34.85 -10.43
N ARG A 488 -16.45 34.41 -9.17
CA ARG A 488 -15.96 35.21 -8.03
C ARG A 488 -14.45 35.45 -8.08
N MET A 489 -13.68 34.41 -8.41
CA MET A 489 -12.25 34.53 -8.63
C MET A 489 -11.93 35.53 -9.73
N ALA A 490 -12.65 35.45 -10.86
CA ALA A 490 -12.48 36.38 -11.97
C ALA A 490 -12.80 37.84 -11.57
N ARG A 491 -13.86 38.09 -10.78
CA ARG A 491 -14.18 39.43 -10.27
C ARG A 491 -13.09 39.99 -9.34
N ALA A 492 -12.45 39.15 -8.56
CA ALA A 492 -11.38 39.55 -7.64
C ALA A 492 -10.13 40.06 -8.35
N VAL A 493 -9.92 39.71 -9.63
CA VAL A 493 -8.75 40.14 -10.43
C VAL A 493 -8.87 41.63 -10.77
N ALA A 494 -7.81 42.40 -10.51
CA ALA A 494 -7.72 43.82 -10.89
C ALA A 494 -7.65 44.02 -12.42
N PRO A 495 -8.05 45.16 -12.97
CA PRO A 495 -7.75 45.51 -14.35
C PRO A 495 -6.27 45.34 -14.67
N GLY A 496 -5.92 44.62 -15.73
CA GLY A 496 -4.53 44.25 -16.06
C GLY A 496 -3.96 43.08 -15.26
N GLY A 497 -4.69 42.58 -14.26
CA GLY A 497 -4.29 41.41 -13.43
C GLY A 497 -4.56 40.07 -14.12
N THR A 498 -4.05 39.03 -13.50
CA THR A 498 -4.06 37.64 -14.04
C THR A 498 -4.89 36.73 -13.18
N LEU A 499 -5.72 35.89 -13.82
CA LEU A 499 -6.33 34.69 -13.25
C LEU A 499 -5.54 33.48 -13.73
N LEU A 500 -5.13 32.59 -12.81
CA LEU A 500 -4.52 31.31 -13.11
C LEU A 500 -5.29 30.18 -12.43
N VAL A 501 -5.84 29.26 -13.21
CA VAL A 501 -6.51 28.05 -12.69
C VAL A 501 -5.79 26.83 -13.21
N VAL A 502 -5.41 25.93 -12.30
CA VAL A 502 -4.80 24.65 -12.60
C VAL A 502 -5.58 23.53 -11.93
N ALA A 503 -5.92 22.48 -12.66
CA ALA A 503 -6.64 21.34 -12.12
C ALA A 503 -6.24 20.04 -12.82
N HIS A 504 -6.65 18.90 -12.28
CA HIS A 504 -6.53 17.64 -12.99
C HIS A 504 -7.49 17.61 -14.17
N HIS A 505 -7.00 17.17 -15.32
CA HIS A 505 -7.79 17.06 -16.54
C HIS A 505 -8.60 15.75 -16.54
N ALA A 506 -9.79 15.76 -17.14
CA ALA A 506 -10.70 14.61 -17.19
C ALA A 506 -10.06 13.35 -17.83
N SER A 507 -9.09 13.52 -18.74
CA SER A 507 -8.36 12.39 -19.33
C SER A 507 -7.57 11.55 -18.31
N ASP A 508 -7.27 12.08 -17.12
CA ASP A 508 -6.55 11.36 -16.06
C ASP A 508 -7.38 10.20 -15.50
N LEU A 509 -8.72 10.25 -15.60
CA LEU A 509 -9.61 9.15 -15.20
C LEU A 509 -9.38 7.86 -16.01
N ALA A 510 -8.85 7.99 -17.23
CA ALA A 510 -8.49 6.85 -18.08
C ALA A 510 -7.06 6.34 -17.85
N THR A 511 -6.33 6.90 -16.88
CA THR A 511 -4.94 6.54 -16.58
C THR A 511 -4.85 5.72 -15.28
N THR A 512 -3.67 5.16 -15.00
CA THR A 512 -3.39 4.39 -13.77
C THR A 512 -3.02 5.27 -12.57
N ILE A 513 -3.10 6.62 -12.66
CA ILE A 513 -2.67 7.54 -11.59
C ILE A 513 -3.53 7.48 -10.30
N GLY A 514 -4.69 6.80 -10.35
CA GLY A 514 -5.58 6.68 -9.18
C GLY A 514 -6.29 7.98 -8.83
N ARG A 515 -7.20 8.43 -9.70
CA ARG A 515 -8.10 9.56 -9.43
C ARG A 515 -9.39 9.08 -8.78
N PRO A 516 -10.09 9.92 -7.98
CA PRO A 516 -11.46 9.63 -7.55
C PRO A 516 -12.36 9.39 -8.76
N ASP A 517 -13.18 8.36 -8.70
CA ASP A 517 -14.16 8.05 -9.76
C ASP A 517 -15.39 8.97 -9.64
N LEU A 518 -15.16 10.26 -9.84
CA LEU A 518 -16.12 11.36 -9.76
C LEU A 518 -15.92 12.29 -10.96
N PRO A 519 -16.34 11.87 -12.18
CA PRO A 519 -16.06 12.59 -13.41
C PRO A 519 -16.50 14.06 -13.40
N GLU A 520 -17.58 14.37 -12.68
CA GLU A 520 -18.14 15.72 -12.56
C GLU A 520 -17.23 16.72 -11.84
N LEU A 521 -16.26 16.25 -11.06
CA LEU A 521 -15.28 17.12 -10.38
C LEU A 521 -14.15 17.56 -11.30
N PHE A 522 -13.95 16.87 -12.42
CA PHE A 522 -12.92 17.22 -13.42
C PHE A 522 -13.53 18.14 -14.46
N PHE A 523 -12.72 18.99 -15.06
CA PHE A 523 -13.19 19.99 -16.01
C PHE A 523 -12.14 20.32 -17.07
N GLU A 524 -12.65 20.81 -18.18
CA GLU A 524 -11.87 21.24 -19.34
C GLU A 524 -11.49 22.72 -19.22
N PRO A 525 -10.45 23.20 -19.93
CA PRO A 525 -10.13 24.62 -19.98
C PRO A 525 -11.30 25.52 -20.39
N ALA A 526 -12.18 25.01 -21.24
CA ALA A 526 -13.36 25.72 -21.71
C ALA A 526 -14.34 26.08 -20.57
N ASP A 527 -14.44 25.25 -19.52
CA ASP A 527 -15.33 25.49 -18.38
C ASP A 527 -14.90 26.71 -17.58
N VAL A 528 -13.59 26.90 -17.42
CA VAL A 528 -13.03 28.10 -16.78
C VAL A 528 -13.27 29.34 -17.63
N VAL A 529 -13.02 29.24 -18.94
CA VAL A 529 -13.21 30.35 -19.88
C VAL A 529 -14.68 30.78 -19.95
N ALA A 530 -15.62 29.83 -19.87
CA ALA A 530 -17.04 30.09 -19.86
C ALA A 530 -17.54 30.91 -18.64
N ALA A 531 -16.79 30.89 -17.54
CA ALA A 531 -17.08 31.66 -16.34
C ALA A 531 -16.56 33.12 -16.41
N LEU A 532 -15.77 33.46 -17.44
CA LEU A 532 -15.23 34.81 -17.64
C LEU A 532 -16.26 35.69 -18.40
N GLU A 533 -16.32 36.99 -18.04
CA GLU A 533 -17.17 37.95 -18.73
C GLU A 533 -16.74 38.09 -20.20
N PRO A 534 -17.65 37.91 -21.15
CA PRO A 534 -17.33 38.00 -22.58
C PRO A 534 -16.70 39.34 -22.96
N GLY A 535 -15.56 39.32 -23.65
CA GLY A 535 -14.87 40.50 -24.12
C GLY A 535 -14.04 41.24 -23.04
N GLY A 536 -14.15 40.86 -21.77
CA GLY A 536 -13.38 41.45 -20.66
C GLY A 536 -11.98 40.85 -20.43
N TRP A 537 -11.61 39.80 -21.19
CA TRP A 537 -10.42 39.02 -20.94
C TRP A 537 -9.61 38.72 -22.19
N ASP A 538 -8.28 38.69 -22.04
CA ASP A 538 -7.37 38.03 -22.96
C ASP A 538 -6.97 36.69 -22.35
N VAL A 539 -7.08 35.61 -23.12
CA VAL A 539 -6.80 34.24 -22.63
C VAL A 539 -5.61 33.67 -23.39
N PRO A 540 -4.37 33.98 -22.97
CA PRO A 540 -3.16 33.49 -23.63
C PRO A 540 -2.92 32.00 -23.44
N VAL A 541 -3.44 31.37 -22.38
CA VAL A 541 -3.31 29.93 -22.11
C VAL A 541 -4.68 29.37 -21.74
N ALA A 542 -5.12 28.33 -22.48
CA ALA A 542 -6.28 27.49 -22.17
C ALA A 542 -6.05 26.10 -22.79
N GLU A 543 -5.36 25.23 -22.09
CA GLU A 543 -4.91 23.95 -22.64
C GLU A 543 -4.87 22.83 -21.62
N ALA A 544 -4.94 21.59 -22.11
CA ALA A 544 -4.66 20.37 -21.36
C ALA A 544 -3.17 20.06 -21.47
N ARG A 545 -2.38 20.52 -20.49
CA ARG A 545 -0.90 20.46 -20.52
C ARG A 545 -0.40 19.10 -20.05
N PRO A 546 0.38 18.36 -20.86
CA PRO A 546 0.92 17.07 -20.43
C PRO A 546 2.03 17.26 -19.40
N ARG A 547 2.10 16.35 -18.42
CA ARG A 547 3.26 16.19 -17.53
C ARG A 547 3.51 14.73 -17.20
N THR A 548 4.76 14.40 -16.90
CA THR A 548 5.14 13.08 -16.42
C THR A 548 4.74 12.91 -14.97
N ALA A 549 4.19 11.76 -14.64
CA ALA A 549 3.89 11.33 -13.28
C ALA A 549 4.27 9.85 -13.13
N THR A 550 4.47 9.42 -11.89
CA THR A 550 4.66 8.01 -11.56
C THR A 550 3.35 7.45 -11.04
N ASP A 551 2.87 6.38 -11.64
CA ASP A 551 1.67 5.69 -11.19
C ASP A 551 1.92 4.87 -9.91
N PRO A 552 0.89 4.32 -9.25
CA PRO A 552 1.06 3.48 -8.06
C PRO A 552 1.93 2.24 -8.28
N ASP A 553 2.06 1.79 -9.53
CA ASP A 553 2.93 0.66 -9.90
C ASP A 553 4.40 1.07 -10.15
N GLY A 554 4.72 2.36 -9.98
CA GLY A 554 6.06 2.90 -10.20
C GLY A 554 6.41 3.14 -11.67
N ARG A 555 5.42 3.10 -12.59
CA ARG A 555 5.64 3.35 -14.01
C ARG A 555 5.53 4.84 -14.31
N GLU A 556 6.40 5.33 -15.18
CA GLU A 556 6.26 6.67 -15.73
C GLU A 556 5.06 6.69 -16.70
N ILE A 557 4.11 7.57 -16.44
CA ILE A 557 2.93 7.79 -17.28
C ILE A 557 2.78 9.28 -17.59
N THR A 558 2.10 9.59 -18.69
CA THR A 558 1.73 10.96 -19.01
C THR A 558 0.31 11.22 -18.52
N ILE A 559 0.17 12.21 -17.65
CA ILE A 559 -1.10 12.78 -17.22
C ILE A 559 -1.22 14.21 -17.71
N ARG A 560 -2.38 14.84 -17.55
CA ARG A 560 -2.62 16.20 -18.02
C ARG A 560 -3.17 17.06 -16.91
N ASP A 561 -2.74 18.32 -16.90
CA ASP A 561 -3.36 19.35 -16.10
C ASP A 561 -4.20 20.28 -17.00
N THR A 562 -5.40 20.62 -16.60
CA THR A 562 -6.16 21.75 -17.14
C THR A 562 -5.45 23.02 -16.68
N VAL A 563 -4.95 23.83 -17.61
CA VAL A 563 -4.25 25.10 -17.30
C VAL A 563 -4.94 26.24 -18.04
N VAL A 564 -5.42 27.23 -17.29
CA VAL A 564 -5.99 28.45 -17.85
C VAL A 564 -5.33 29.66 -17.23
N ARG A 565 -4.67 30.49 -18.05
CA ARG A 565 -4.23 31.82 -17.68
C ARG A 565 -5.01 32.84 -18.49
N ALA A 566 -5.70 33.75 -17.79
CA ALA A 566 -6.47 34.82 -18.37
C ALA A 566 -6.03 36.16 -17.78
N VAL A 567 -5.95 37.19 -18.60
CA VAL A 567 -5.57 38.55 -18.19
C VAL A 567 -6.78 39.46 -18.35
N ARG A 568 -7.19 40.14 -17.27
CA ARG A 568 -8.34 41.04 -17.30
C ARG A 568 -7.98 42.30 -18.07
N ARG A 569 -8.78 42.68 -19.06
CA ARG A 569 -8.59 43.92 -19.80
C ARG A 569 -8.82 45.13 -18.90
N GLY A 570 -8.08 46.22 -19.16
CA GLY A 570 -8.19 47.46 -18.42
C GLY A 570 -9.46 48.26 -18.70
#